data_d3b29f6db49a6614e445e863eb8ee24a
#
_entry.id   d3b29f6db49a6614e445e863eb8ee24a
#
_cell.length_a   1.000
_cell.length_b   1.000
_cell.length_c   1.000
_cell.angle_alpha   90.00
_cell.angle_beta   90.00
_cell.angle_gamma   90.00
#
_symmetry.space_group_name_H-M   'P 1'
#
loop_
_entity.id
_entity.type
_entity.pdbx_description
1 polymer ?
#
loop_
_entity_poly.entity_id
_entity_poly.type
_entity_poly.pdbx_seq_one_letter_code
_entity_poly.pdbx_strand_id
1 'polypeptide(L)'
;IIFIQTGLTGPLAWMFYFSCYILFTLGVGIVFPFWADFLDTAHIAEKRGQFFGVSFFFNSFAGLFGGIAVKMLLSSSIAFPKNFGYGFIIYAVCVIIATLLFMCYRTSTNVRRSDSKTFKDFIGEIRQILKKNKNFRNYIFSRILLTANYPAISLYAVYAQDKMNFEMSEAGIFIVINTTVAALSGYITGKIGDKFGHKNAMVLVFLAYFFALVSALWATSLLHVYIIFVF
;
A
#
# COMPACT_ATOMS: atom_id res chain seq x y z
N ILE A 1 -8.98 13.55 15.28
CA ILE A 1 -9.23 14.70 16.18
C ILE A 1 -10.71 14.74 16.55
N ILE A 2 -11.65 14.77 15.59
CA ILE A 2 -13.10 14.81 15.85
C ILE A 2 -13.55 13.67 16.75
N PHE A 3 -13.15 12.42 16.48
CA PHE A 3 -13.46 11.25 17.32
C PHE A 3 -12.88 11.37 18.76
N ILE A 4 -11.76 12.05 18.91
CA ILE A 4 -11.12 12.24 20.22
C ILE A 4 -11.89 13.29 21.04
N GLN A 5 -12.40 14.34 20.38
CA GLN A 5 -13.02 15.49 21.04
C GLN A 5 -14.53 15.34 21.21
N THR A 6 -15.24 14.75 20.24
CA THR A 6 -16.71 14.74 20.24
C THR A 6 -17.31 13.50 20.89
N GLY A 7 -16.50 12.45 21.16
CA GLY A 7 -17.01 11.19 21.71
C GLY A 7 -18.07 10.52 20.82
N LEU A 8 -18.07 10.82 19.53
CA LEU A 8 -19.01 10.25 18.56
C LEU A 8 -18.96 8.71 18.62
N THR A 9 -20.08 8.11 18.97
CA THR A 9 -20.25 6.66 19.07
C THR A 9 -21.43 6.22 18.20
N GLY A 10 -21.49 4.92 17.91
CA GLY A 10 -22.61 4.35 17.16
C GLY A 10 -22.54 4.54 15.64
N PRO A 11 -23.68 4.42 14.94
CA PRO A 11 -23.73 4.41 13.46
C PRO A 11 -23.16 5.67 12.81
N LEU A 12 -23.35 6.82 13.43
CA LEU A 12 -22.89 8.12 12.90
C LEU A 12 -21.35 8.18 12.84
N ALA A 13 -20.67 7.61 13.85
CA ALA A 13 -19.22 7.53 13.89
C ALA A 13 -18.68 6.67 12.71
N TRP A 14 -19.31 5.54 12.45
CA TRP A 14 -18.94 4.67 11.32
C TRP A 14 -19.18 5.34 9.97
N MET A 15 -20.31 6.01 9.78
CA MET A 15 -20.60 6.75 8.54
C MET A 15 -19.55 7.84 8.29
N PHE A 16 -19.17 8.59 9.31
CA PHE A 16 -18.14 9.62 9.21
C PHE A 16 -16.77 9.00 8.87
N TYR A 17 -16.38 7.94 9.57
CA TYR A 17 -15.13 7.24 9.31
C TYR A 17 -15.04 6.73 7.87
N PHE A 18 -16.06 6.01 7.39
CA PHE A 18 -16.10 5.49 6.04
C PHE A 18 -16.13 6.60 4.98
N SER A 19 -16.83 7.70 5.24
CA SER A 19 -16.83 8.85 4.32
C SER A 19 -15.43 9.44 4.18
N CYS A 20 -14.71 9.65 5.28
CA CYS A 20 -13.32 10.12 5.26
C CYS A 20 -12.40 9.12 4.55
N TYR A 21 -12.59 7.82 4.79
CA TYR A 21 -11.80 6.77 4.15
C TYR A 21 -12.03 6.70 2.64
N ILE A 22 -13.28 6.84 2.19
CA ILE A 22 -13.64 6.88 0.76
C ILE A 22 -12.99 8.12 0.11
N LEU A 23 -13.10 9.30 0.71
CA LEU A 23 -12.49 10.52 0.20
C LEU A 23 -10.96 10.39 0.09
N PHE A 24 -10.33 9.81 1.11
CA PHE A 24 -8.89 9.53 1.09
C PHE A 24 -8.51 8.58 -0.06
N THR A 25 -9.23 7.48 -0.21
CA THR A 25 -8.97 6.47 -1.24
C THR A 25 -9.18 7.04 -2.65
N LEU A 26 -10.20 7.86 -2.85
CA LEU A 26 -10.43 8.58 -4.11
C LEU A 26 -9.27 9.54 -4.39
N GLY A 27 -8.79 10.28 -3.40
CA GLY A 27 -7.62 11.16 -3.53
C GLY A 27 -6.38 10.40 -3.97
N VAL A 28 -6.08 9.27 -3.33
CA VAL A 28 -4.95 8.39 -3.72
C VAL A 28 -5.11 7.87 -5.15
N GLY A 29 -6.33 7.45 -5.52
CA GLY A 29 -6.62 6.98 -6.88
C GLY A 29 -6.38 8.03 -7.95
N ILE A 30 -6.71 9.29 -7.67
CA ILE A 30 -6.46 10.43 -8.58
C ILE A 30 -4.96 10.73 -8.69
N VAL A 31 -4.23 10.67 -7.58
CA VAL A 31 -2.79 10.99 -7.56
C VAL A 31 -1.95 9.95 -8.31
N PHE A 32 -2.38 8.68 -8.33
CA PHE A 32 -1.57 7.58 -8.86
C PHE A 32 -1.16 7.74 -10.34
N PRO A 33 -2.04 8.12 -11.29
CA PRO A 33 -1.65 8.42 -12.67
C PRO A 33 -0.67 9.59 -12.78
N PHE A 34 -0.90 10.68 -12.02
CA PHE A 34 0.01 11.83 -12.00
C PHE A 34 1.38 11.48 -11.46
N TRP A 35 1.46 10.60 -10.46
CA TRP A 35 2.72 10.12 -9.93
C TRP A 35 3.52 9.33 -10.98
N ALA A 36 2.85 8.48 -11.77
CA ALA A 36 3.49 7.73 -12.84
C ALA A 36 4.08 8.66 -13.93
N ASP A 37 3.32 9.67 -14.34
CA ASP A 37 3.76 10.68 -15.33
C ASP A 37 4.90 11.55 -14.76
N PHE A 38 4.80 11.94 -13.49
CA PHE A 38 5.88 12.64 -12.79
C PHE A 38 7.17 11.84 -12.80
N LEU A 39 7.12 10.54 -12.51
CA LEU A 39 8.31 9.68 -12.55
C LEU A 39 8.94 9.60 -13.95
N ASP A 40 8.12 9.61 -14.99
CA ASP A 40 8.63 9.60 -16.37
C ASP A 40 9.34 10.90 -16.75
N THR A 41 8.84 12.04 -16.26
CA THR A 41 9.40 13.36 -16.55
C THR A 41 10.56 13.75 -15.64
N ALA A 42 10.57 13.27 -14.40
CA ALA A 42 11.53 13.68 -13.38
C ALA A 42 12.86 12.90 -13.40
N HIS A 43 12.92 11.75 -14.06
CA HIS A 43 14.05 10.83 -13.97
C HIS A 43 14.61 10.46 -15.33
N ILE A 44 15.96 10.38 -15.39
CA ILE A 44 16.69 9.87 -16.54
C ILE A 44 16.42 8.36 -16.63
N ALA A 45 16.02 7.88 -17.81
CA ALA A 45 15.60 6.48 -18.02
C ALA A 45 16.64 5.45 -17.54
N GLU A 46 17.92 5.75 -17.73
CA GLU A 46 19.05 4.87 -17.35
C GLU A 46 19.22 4.70 -15.83
N LYS A 47 18.69 5.65 -15.03
CA LYS A 47 18.82 5.65 -13.55
C LYS A 47 17.54 5.25 -12.82
N ARG A 48 16.49 4.84 -13.55
CA ARG A 48 15.20 4.45 -12.93
C ARG A 48 15.34 3.32 -11.91
N GLY A 49 16.10 2.28 -12.24
CA GLY A 49 16.33 1.16 -11.33
C GLY A 49 17.02 1.60 -10.02
N GLN A 50 18.03 2.45 -10.13
CA GLN A 50 18.72 3.02 -8.96
C GLN A 50 17.77 3.86 -8.10
N PHE A 51 16.95 4.70 -8.73
CA PHE A 51 15.95 5.51 -8.04
C PHE A 51 14.95 4.65 -7.26
N PHE A 52 14.39 3.64 -7.91
CA PHE A 52 13.46 2.72 -7.23
C PHE A 52 14.15 1.95 -6.09
N GLY A 53 15.38 1.48 -6.29
CA GLY A 53 16.14 0.79 -5.25
C GLY A 53 16.34 1.65 -4.01
N VAL A 54 16.77 2.90 -4.19
CA VAL A 54 16.94 3.88 -3.10
C VAL A 54 15.60 4.21 -2.45
N SER A 55 14.55 4.42 -3.24
CA SER A 55 13.20 4.71 -2.72
C SER A 55 12.65 3.57 -1.89
N PHE A 56 12.79 2.32 -2.34
CA PHE A 56 12.37 1.15 -1.58
C PHE A 56 13.16 0.97 -0.29
N PHE A 57 14.47 1.23 -0.32
CA PHE A 57 15.29 1.20 0.90
C PHE A 57 14.78 2.18 1.95
N PHE A 58 14.61 3.46 1.58
CA PHE A 58 14.11 4.46 2.52
C PHE A 58 12.66 4.20 2.96
N ASN A 59 11.80 3.71 2.07
CA ASN A 59 10.43 3.33 2.42
C ASN A 59 10.41 2.20 3.47
N SER A 60 11.22 1.17 3.28
CA SER A 60 11.34 0.06 4.25
C SER A 60 11.91 0.53 5.58
N PHE A 61 12.91 1.40 5.54
CA PHE A 61 13.51 2.00 6.73
C PHE A 61 12.48 2.83 7.52
N ALA A 62 11.72 3.69 6.83
CA ALA A 62 10.62 4.43 7.43
C ALA A 62 9.52 3.51 7.99
N GLY A 63 9.21 2.40 7.29
CA GLY A 63 8.25 1.40 7.74
C GLY A 63 8.66 0.71 9.04
N LEU A 64 9.97 0.44 9.25
CA LEU A 64 10.48 -0.09 10.52
C LEU A 64 10.18 0.86 11.68
N PHE A 65 10.49 2.15 11.53
CA PHE A 65 10.18 3.15 12.56
C PHE A 65 8.68 3.30 12.75
N GLY A 66 7.90 3.27 11.67
CA GLY A 66 6.45 3.31 11.72
C GLY A 66 5.87 2.14 12.52
N GLY A 67 6.35 0.92 12.28
CA GLY A 67 5.93 -0.28 13.03
C GLY A 67 6.26 -0.20 14.51
N ILE A 68 7.48 0.25 14.85
CA ILE A 68 7.90 0.47 16.25
C ILE A 68 7.01 1.54 16.91
N ALA A 69 6.75 2.66 16.24
CA ALA A 69 5.90 3.72 16.75
C ALA A 69 4.48 3.23 17.00
N VAL A 70 3.90 2.44 16.09
CA VAL A 70 2.58 1.81 16.27
C VAL A 70 2.59 0.87 17.47
N LYS A 71 3.61 0.01 17.61
CA LYS A 71 3.73 -0.87 18.77
C LYS A 71 3.75 -0.09 20.07
N MET A 72 4.61 0.93 20.18
CA MET A 72 4.71 1.78 21.37
C MET A 72 3.40 2.50 21.67
N LEU A 73 2.70 2.99 20.65
CA LEU A 73 1.45 3.71 20.81
C LEU A 73 0.33 2.79 21.31
N LEU A 74 0.24 1.58 20.74
CA LEU A 74 -0.80 0.61 21.11
C LEU A 74 -0.53 -0.08 22.45
N SER A 75 0.73 -0.20 22.87
CA SER A 75 1.11 -0.70 24.21
C SER A 75 1.08 0.37 25.29
N SER A 76 0.82 1.65 24.95
CA SER A 76 0.74 2.74 25.92
C SER A 76 -0.54 2.65 26.76
N SER A 77 -0.56 3.36 27.90
CA SER A 77 -1.74 3.48 28.77
C SER A 77 -2.89 4.31 28.18
N ILE A 78 -2.73 4.79 26.93
CA ILE A 78 -3.75 5.59 26.25
C ILE A 78 -4.87 4.67 25.77
N ALA A 79 -6.07 4.86 26.34
CA ALA A 79 -7.23 4.04 26.02
C ALA A 79 -7.72 4.23 24.58
N PHE A 80 -8.27 3.14 24.01
CA PHE A 80 -9.01 3.19 22.73
C PHE A 80 -10.21 4.16 22.86
N PRO A 81 -10.52 5.00 21.85
CA PRO A 81 -9.88 5.10 20.52
C PRO A 81 -8.77 6.16 20.42
N LYS A 82 -8.35 6.78 21.53
CA LYS A 82 -7.40 7.91 21.53
C LYS A 82 -6.02 7.52 21.00
N ASN A 83 -5.55 6.31 21.33
CA ASN A 83 -4.28 5.78 20.81
C ASN A 83 -4.25 5.75 19.28
N PHE A 84 -5.29 5.27 18.62
CA PHE A 84 -5.40 5.33 17.16
C PHE A 84 -5.47 6.76 16.63
N GLY A 85 -6.19 7.64 17.34
CA GLY A 85 -6.27 9.07 17.00
C GLY A 85 -4.90 9.74 16.96
N TYR A 86 -4.02 9.47 17.93
CA TYR A 86 -2.64 9.96 17.91
C TYR A 86 -1.85 9.42 16.72
N GLY A 87 -2.05 8.15 16.35
CA GLY A 87 -1.47 7.59 15.13
C GLY A 87 -1.86 8.36 13.86
N PHE A 88 -3.14 8.72 13.72
CA PHE A 88 -3.60 9.55 12.61
C PHE A 88 -3.03 10.97 12.62
N ILE A 89 -2.81 11.56 13.80
CA ILE A 89 -2.18 12.88 13.92
C ILE A 89 -0.72 12.80 13.44
N ILE A 90 0.04 11.82 13.90
CA ILE A 90 1.43 11.61 13.48
C ILE A 90 1.47 11.45 11.94
N TYR A 91 0.59 10.61 11.38
CA TYR A 91 0.50 10.44 9.94
C TYR A 91 0.18 11.75 9.21
N ALA A 92 -0.76 12.54 9.69
CA ALA A 92 -1.12 13.82 9.10
C ALA A 92 0.06 14.80 9.09
N VAL A 93 0.83 14.87 10.19
CA VAL A 93 2.04 15.70 10.27
C VAL A 93 3.08 15.24 9.24
N CYS A 94 3.32 13.93 9.12
CA CYS A 94 4.24 13.37 8.11
C CYS A 94 3.80 13.73 6.69
N VAL A 95 2.51 13.63 6.38
CA VAL A 95 1.97 14.00 5.06
C VAL A 95 2.15 15.49 4.77
N ILE A 96 1.92 16.36 5.76
CA ILE A 96 2.15 17.80 5.60
C ILE A 96 3.62 18.09 5.30
N ILE A 97 4.54 17.49 6.06
CA ILE A 97 5.99 17.65 5.84
C ILE A 97 6.36 17.13 4.44
N ALA A 98 5.89 15.95 4.06
CA ALA A 98 6.14 15.38 2.74
C ALA A 98 5.62 16.29 1.62
N THR A 99 4.43 16.87 1.79
CA THR A 99 3.85 17.81 0.81
C THR A 99 4.70 19.07 0.68
N LEU A 100 5.15 19.66 1.79
CA LEU A 100 6.02 20.84 1.78
C LEU A 100 7.35 20.54 1.09
N LEU A 101 7.96 19.40 1.36
CA LEU A 101 9.20 18.96 0.68
C LEU A 101 8.96 18.76 -0.82
N PHE A 102 7.82 18.16 -1.19
CA PHE A 102 7.47 17.94 -2.59
C PHE A 102 7.24 19.27 -3.35
N MET A 103 6.68 20.30 -2.69
CA MET A 103 6.55 21.65 -3.27
C MET A 103 7.89 22.31 -3.58
N CYS A 104 8.96 21.94 -2.89
CA CYS A 104 10.31 22.41 -3.17
C CYS A 104 10.95 21.72 -4.39
N TYR A 105 10.33 20.66 -4.91
CA TYR A 105 10.86 19.94 -6.06
C TYR A 105 10.68 20.75 -7.35
N ARG A 106 11.75 20.88 -8.11
CA ARG A 106 11.74 21.60 -9.41
C ARG A 106 11.66 20.59 -10.55
N THR A 107 10.57 20.64 -11.30
CA THR A 107 10.41 19.85 -12.54
C THR A 107 10.96 20.66 -13.73
N SER A 108 11.52 19.97 -14.72
CA SER A 108 11.81 20.60 -16.00
C SER A 108 10.49 20.92 -16.72
N THR A 109 10.40 22.12 -17.29
CA THR A 109 9.16 22.67 -17.88
C THR A 109 8.75 22.08 -19.22
N ASN A 110 9.39 21.01 -19.69
CA ASN A 110 9.01 20.31 -20.92
C ASN A 110 7.75 19.44 -20.71
N VAL A 111 6.64 20.12 -20.40
CA VAL A 111 5.34 19.45 -20.36
C VAL A 111 4.95 19.13 -21.81
N ARG A 112 4.96 17.85 -22.17
CA ARG A 112 4.29 17.38 -23.39
C ARG A 112 2.81 17.72 -23.25
N ARG A 113 2.38 18.79 -23.91
CA ARG A 113 0.94 19.06 -24.04
C ARG A 113 0.35 17.95 -24.89
N SER A 114 -0.34 17.03 -24.24
CA SER A 114 -1.24 16.10 -24.92
C SER A 114 -2.47 16.91 -25.35
N ASP A 115 -2.94 16.69 -26.56
CA ASP A 115 -4.22 17.26 -27.00
C ASP A 115 -5.30 16.88 -26.00
N SER A 116 -6.09 17.89 -25.59
CA SER A 116 -7.18 17.67 -24.61
C SER A 116 -8.25 16.77 -25.21
N LYS A 117 -8.21 15.49 -24.85
CA LYS A 117 -9.24 14.53 -25.26
C LYS A 117 -10.46 14.66 -24.37
N THR A 118 -11.62 14.56 -24.97
CA THR A 118 -12.88 14.48 -24.22
C THR A 118 -12.91 13.17 -23.43
N PHE A 119 -13.51 13.18 -22.23
CA PHE A 119 -13.64 11.97 -21.39
C PHE A 119 -14.28 10.80 -22.16
N LYS A 120 -15.23 11.09 -23.05
CA LYS A 120 -15.87 10.08 -23.92
C LYS A 120 -14.88 9.43 -24.89
N ASP A 121 -13.98 10.21 -25.47
CA ASP A 121 -12.94 9.72 -26.38
C ASP A 121 -11.93 8.84 -25.63
N PHE A 122 -11.56 9.26 -24.42
CA PHE A 122 -10.69 8.49 -23.53
C PHE A 122 -11.27 7.10 -23.17
N ILE A 123 -12.56 7.05 -22.80
CA ILE A 123 -13.24 5.77 -22.53
C ILE A 123 -13.34 4.92 -23.80
N GLY A 124 -13.57 5.55 -24.96
CA GLY A 124 -13.58 4.88 -26.25
C GLY A 124 -12.24 4.22 -26.57
N GLU A 125 -11.13 4.92 -26.34
CA GLU A 125 -9.78 4.40 -26.53
C GLU A 125 -9.47 3.22 -25.60
N ILE A 126 -9.80 3.32 -24.32
CA ILE A 126 -9.63 2.22 -23.36
C ILE A 126 -10.36 0.97 -23.85
N ARG A 127 -11.63 1.13 -24.26
CA ARG A 127 -12.44 0.02 -24.80
C ARG A 127 -11.80 -0.60 -26.03
N GLN A 128 -11.22 0.22 -26.91
CA GLN A 128 -10.56 -0.22 -28.13
C GLN A 128 -9.26 -0.99 -27.82
N ILE A 129 -8.45 -0.48 -26.87
CA ILE A 129 -7.21 -1.13 -26.41
C ILE A 129 -7.54 -2.50 -25.79
N LEU A 130 -8.54 -2.56 -24.91
CA LEU A 130 -8.95 -3.81 -24.26
C LEU A 130 -9.51 -4.83 -25.25
N LYS A 131 -10.19 -4.38 -26.33
CA LYS A 131 -10.65 -5.29 -27.39
C LYS A 131 -9.52 -5.82 -28.25
N LYS A 132 -8.57 -4.97 -28.65
CA LYS A 132 -7.50 -5.32 -29.60
C LYS A 132 -6.34 -6.06 -28.93
N ASN A 133 -6.02 -5.75 -27.68
CA ASN A 133 -4.85 -6.31 -26.98
C ASN A 133 -5.27 -7.33 -25.93
N LYS A 134 -5.28 -8.61 -26.31
CA LYS A 134 -5.62 -9.73 -25.43
C LYS A 134 -4.66 -9.82 -24.22
N ASN A 135 -3.36 -9.58 -24.43
CA ASN A 135 -2.37 -9.66 -23.35
C ASN A 135 -2.61 -8.58 -22.30
N PHE A 136 -2.88 -7.34 -22.72
CA PHE A 136 -3.19 -6.24 -21.83
C PHE A 136 -4.49 -6.50 -21.05
N ARG A 137 -5.53 -7.00 -21.72
CA ARG A 137 -6.78 -7.40 -21.08
C ARG A 137 -6.57 -8.46 -20.00
N ASN A 138 -5.82 -9.52 -20.30
CA ASN A 138 -5.50 -10.58 -19.34
C ASN A 138 -4.69 -10.04 -18.16
N TYR A 139 -3.74 -9.13 -18.41
CA TYR A 139 -2.99 -8.45 -17.35
C TYR A 139 -3.91 -7.65 -16.42
N ILE A 140 -4.81 -6.83 -16.97
CA ILE A 140 -5.77 -6.05 -16.17
C ILE A 140 -6.66 -6.98 -15.34
N PHE A 141 -7.17 -8.07 -15.92
CA PHE A 141 -7.98 -9.06 -15.20
C PHE A 141 -7.20 -9.69 -14.03
N SER A 142 -5.95 -10.09 -14.28
CA SER A 142 -5.08 -10.64 -13.23
C SER A 142 -4.82 -9.62 -12.11
N ARG A 143 -4.64 -8.35 -12.45
CA ARG A 143 -4.45 -7.27 -11.47
C ARG A 143 -5.69 -7.02 -10.62
N ILE A 144 -6.88 -7.04 -11.23
CA ILE A 144 -8.16 -6.89 -10.51
C ILE A 144 -8.32 -8.04 -9.50
N LEU A 145 -8.10 -9.29 -9.92
CA LEU A 145 -8.18 -10.45 -9.04
C LEU A 145 -7.15 -10.39 -7.90
N LEU A 146 -5.92 -9.94 -8.20
CA LEU A 146 -4.89 -9.78 -7.19
C LEU A 146 -5.26 -8.71 -6.15
N THR A 147 -5.93 -7.64 -6.56
CA THR A 147 -6.37 -6.58 -5.64
C THR A 147 -7.33 -7.10 -4.57
N ALA A 148 -8.05 -8.20 -4.83
CA ALA A 148 -8.89 -8.87 -3.85
C ALA A 148 -8.11 -9.42 -2.63
N ASN A 149 -6.77 -9.50 -2.71
CA ASN A 149 -5.94 -9.88 -1.58
C ASN A 149 -5.86 -8.79 -0.48
N TYR A 150 -6.03 -7.51 -0.79
CA TYR A 150 -5.93 -6.44 0.21
C TYR A 150 -6.90 -6.58 1.39
N PRO A 151 -8.20 -6.90 1.18
CA PRO A 151 -9.10 -7.20 2.29
C PRO A 151 -8.64 -8.39 3.13
N ALA A 152 -8.06 -9.43 2.51
CA ALA A 152 -7.58 -10.61 3.23
C ALA A 152 -6.46 -10.27 4.21
N ILE A 153 -5.49 -9.43 3.81
CA ILE A 153 -4.39 -8.98 4.69
C ILE A 153 -4.93 -8.28 5.94
N SER A 154 -5.94 -7.41 5.78
CA SER A 154 -6.57 -6.72 6.91
C SER A 154 -7.31 -7.70 7.83
N LEU A 155 -7.95 -8.72 7.26
CA LEU A 155 -8.66 -9.75 8.02
C LEU A 155 -7.73 -10.69 8.78
N TYR A 156 -6.48 -10.90 8.33
CA TYR A 156 -5.51 -11.74 9.05
C TYR A 156 -5.23 -11.25 10.46
N ALA A 157 -5.03 -9.95 10.64
CA ALA A 157 -4.78 -9.39 11.96
C ALA A 157 -5.98 -9.54 12.90
N VAL A 158 -7.19 -9.30 12.38
CA VAL A 158 -8.44 -9.45 13.15
C VAL A 158 -8.70 -10.93 13.50
N TYR A 159 -8.56 -11.83 12.52
CA TYR A 159 -8.71 -13.26 12.72
C TYR A 159 -7.72 -13.81 13.76
N ALA A 160 -6.46 -13.40 13.65
CA ALA A 160 -5.44 -13.82 14.57
C ALA A 160 -5.68 -13.29 15.99
N GLN A 161 -6.15 -12.05 16.13
CA GLN A 161 -6.51 -11.48 17.42
C GLN A 161 -7.67 -12.25 18.08
N ASP A 162 -8.73 -12.52 17.34
CA ASP A 162 -9.92 -13.20 17.84
C ASP A 162 -9.61 -14.65 18.26
N LYS A 163 -8.82 -15.37 17.44
CA LYS A 163 -8.53 -16.79 17.66
C LYS A 163 -7.42 -17.07 18.66
N MET A 164 -6.44 -16.17 18.77
CA MET A 164 -5.19 -16.40 19.51
C MET A 164 -5.01 -15.46 20.70
N ASN A 165 -5.94 -14.54 20.96
CA ASN A 165 -5.93 -13.58 22.07
C ASN A 165 -4.59 -12.82 22.21
N PHE A 166 -3.98 -12.40 21.07
CA PHE A 166 -2.76 -11.61 21.16
C PHE A 166 -3.07 -10.13 21.40
N GLU A 167 -2.10 -9.43 21.96
CA GLU A 167 -2.22 -7.99 22.19
C GLU A 167 -2.21 -7.20 20.87
N MET A 168 -3.08 -6.19 20.76
CA MET A 168 -3.14 -5.33 19.57
C MET A 168 -1.79 -4.63 19.25
N SER A 169 -0.91 -4.48 20.24
CA SER A 169 0.46 -3.97 20.08
C SER A 169 1.31 -4.81 19.12
N GLU A 170 1.02 -6.11 18.97
CA GLU A 170 1.70 -7.00 18.02
C GLU A 170 1.47 -6.58 16.55
N ALA A 171 0.42 -5.81 16.27
CA ALA A 171 0.20 -5.23 14.94
C ALA A 171 1.41 -4.40 14.47
N GLY A 172 2.12 -3.75 15.39
CA GLY A 172 3.38 -3.06 15.07
C GLY A 172 4.48 -4.00 14.59
N ILE A 173 4.57 -5.20 15.16
CA ILE A 173 5.53 -6.23 14.73
C ILE A 173 5.17 -6.75 13.33
N PHE A 174 3.88 -6.95 13.04
CA PHE A 174 3.44 -7.35 11.69
C PHE A 174 3.86 -6.32 10.63
N ILE A 175 3.76 -5.03 10.94
CA ILE A 175 4.24 -3.96 10.05
C ILE A 175 5.75 -4.06 9.83
N VAL A 176 6.52 -4.28 10.88
CA VAL A 176 7.98 -4.44 10.80
C VAL A 176 8.35 -5.63 9.92
N ILE A 177 7.74 -6.80 10.14
CA ILE A 177 7.97 -8.01 9.35
C ILE A 177 7.62 -7.74 7.88
N ASN A 178 6.41 -7.25 7.62
CA ASN A 178 5.93 -7.00 6.26
C ASN A 178 6.84 -6.03 5.49
N THR A 179 7.24 -4.92 6.11
CA THR A 179 8.13 -3.93 5.48
C THR A 179 9.53 -4.48 5.22
N THR A 180 10.08 -5.26 6.14
CA THR A 180 11.41 -5.89 5.98
C THR A 180 11.39 -6.91 4.84
N VAL A 181 10.37 -7.76 4.83
CA VAL A 181 10.21 -8.77 3.78
C VAL A 181 9.91 -8.13 2.43
N ALA A 182 9.10 -7.06 2.38
CA ALA A 182 8.84 -6.32 1.15
C ALA A 182 10.12 -5.74 0.53
N ALA A 183 11.06 -5.24 1.36
CA ALA A 183 12.37 -4.78 0.89
C ALA A 183 13.20 -5.90 0.28
N LEU A 184 13.31 -7.04 0.98
CA LEU A 184 14.08 -8.20 0.54
C LEU A 184 13.46 -8.85 -0.71
N SER A 185 12.15 -9.04 -0.71
CA SER A 185 11.42 -9.64 -1.84
C SER A 185 11.47 -8.75 -3.08
N GLY A 186 11.40 -7.43 -2.93
CA GLY A 186 11.56 -6.49 -4.03
C GLY A 186 12.91 -6.63 -4.73
N TYR A 187 13.98 -6.78 -3.96
CA TYR A 187 15.32 -7.03 -4.51
C TYR A 187 15.43 -8.38 -5.23
N ILE A 188 14.91 -9.45 -4.61
CA ILE A 188 14.95 -10.81 -5.16
C ILE A 188 14.11 -10.90 -6.44
N THR A 189 12.86 -10.40 -6.39
CA THR A 189 11.94 -10.43 -7.54
C THR A 189 12.41 -9.53 -8.67
N GLY A 190 13.09 -8.41 -8.37
CA GLY A 190 13.77 -7.58 -9.35
C GLY A 190 14.83 -8.37 -10.12
N LYS A 191 15.75 -9.04 -9.43
CA LYS A 191 16.77 -9.90 -10.06
C LYS A 191 16.17 -11.06 -10.86
N ILE A 192 15.11 -11.67 -10.35
CA ILE A 192 14.40 -12.74 -11.07
C ILE A 192 13.76 -12.17 -12.33
N GLY A 193 13.14 -10.99 -12.24
CA GLY A 193 12.55 -10.29 -13.37
C GLY A 193 13.55 -9.98 -14.48
N ASP A 194 14.72 -9.48 -14.10
CA ASP A 194 15.80 -9.17 -15.05
C ASP A 194 16.36 -10.42 -15.73
N LYS A 195 16.52 -11.53 -14.98
CA LYS A 195 17.12 -12.76 -15.51
C LYS A 195 16.14 -13.68 -16.24
N PHE A 196 14.93 -13.83 -15.71
CA PHE A 196 13.93 -14.81 -16.20
C PHE A 196 12.68 -14.16 -16.79
N GLY A 197 12.65 -12.83 -16.85
CA GLY A 197 11.53 -12.03 -17.33
C GLY A 197 10.48 -11.69 -16.26
N HIS A 198 9.93 -10.49 -16.37
CA HIS A 198 8.98 -9.94 -15.39
C HIS A 198 7.70 -10.76 -15.21
N LYS A 199 7.26 -11.47 -16.25
CA LYS A 199 6.12 -12.40 -16.15
C LYS A 199 6.35 -13.48 -15.10
N ASN A 200 7.53 -14.10 -15.10
CA ASN A 200 7.87 -15.17 -14.15
C ASN A 200 8.01 -14.64 -12.72
N ALA A 201 8.58 -13.44 -12.56
CA ALA A 201 8.61 -12.76 -11.27
C ALA A 201 7.19 -12.50 -10.73
N MET A 202 6.26 -12.05 -11.57
CA MET A 202 4.86 -11.85 -11.16
C MET A 202 4.17 -13.17 -10.78
N VAL A 203 4.41 -14.26 -11.50
CA VAL A 203 3.87 -15.58 -11.15
C VAL A 203 4.37 -16.03 -9.78
N LEU A 204 5.66 -15.80 -9.49
CA LEU A 204 6.22 -16.10 -8.17
C LEU A 204 5.51 -15.33 -7.05
N VAL A 205 5.26 -14.04 -7.25
CA VAL A 205 4.50 -13.21 -6.28
C VAL A 205 3.08 -13.75 -6.09
N PHE A 206 2.39 -14.16 -7.15
CA PHE A 206 1.03 -14.72 -7.04
C PHE A 206 1.03 -16.04 -6.28
N LEU A 207 2.05 -16.87 -6.48
CA LEU A 207 2.21 -18.11 -5.71
C LEU A 207 2.50 -17.81 -4.23
N ALA A 208 3.30 -16.81 -3.92
CA ALA A 208 3.54 -16.39 -2.54
C ALA A 208 2.24 -15.98 -1.85
N TYR A 209 1.42 -15.13 -2.49
CA TYR A 209 0.09 -14.79 -1.95
C TYR A 209 -0.82 -16.00 -1.77
N PHE A 210 -0.81 -16.95 -2.72
CA PHE A 210 -1.57 -18.18 -2.57
C PHE A 210 -1.12 -18.99 -1.34
N PHE A 211 0.20 -19.14 -1.15
CA PHE A 211 0.75 -19.83 0.02
C PHE A 211 0.44 -19.11 1.32
N ALA A 212 0.46 -17.77 1.35
CA ALA A 212 0.03 -16.98 2.50
C ALA A 212 -1.42 -17.29 2.88
N LEU A 213 -2.33 -17.29 1.91
CA LEU A 213 -3.75 -17.61 2.12
C LEU A 213 -3.96 -19.04 2.65
N VAL A 214 -3.27 -20.00 2.04
CA VAL A 214 -3.34 -21.42 2.46
C VAL A 214 -2.77 -21.58 3.87
N SER A 215 -1.64 -20.95 4.18
CA SER A 215 -1.03 -20.99 5.52
C SER A 215 -1.96 -20.39 6.59
N ALA A 216 -2.75 -19.36 6.25
CA ALA A 216 -3.70 -18.76 7.17
C ALA A 216 -4.80 -19.73 7.62
N LEU A 217 -5.20 -20.69 6.77
CA LEU A 217 -6.21 -21.69 7.12
C LEU A 217 -5.76 -22.65 8.23
N TRP A 218 -4.46 -22.92 8.32
CA TRP A 218 -3.85 -23.79 9.32
C TRP A 218 -3.15 -23.04 10.46
N ALA A 219 -3.31 -21.72 10.53
CA ALA A 219 -2.69 -20.94 11.59
C ALA A 219 -3.33 -21.29 12.95
N THR A 220 -2.49 -21.81 13.87
CA THR A 220 -2.87 -22.20 15.23
C THR A 220 -2.06 -21.51 16.32
N SER A 221 -1.05 -20.75 15.95
CA SER A 221 -0.17 -20.02 16.87
C SER A 221 0.27 -18.68 16.30
N LEU A 222 0.72 -17.79 17.17
CA LEU A 222 1.26 -16.48 16.77
C LEU A 222 2.44 -16.61 15.79
N LEU A 223 3.26 -17.65 15.93
CA LEU A 223 4.35 -17.94 15.00
C LEU A 223 3.82 -18.17 13.56
N HIS A 224 2.71 -18.90 13.40
CA HIS A 224 2.09 -19.08 12.08
C HIS A 224 1.62 -17.74 11.49
N VAL A 225 1.11 -16.83 12.32
CA VAL A 225 0.71 -15.49 11.86
C VAL A 225 1.92 -14.71 11.35
N TYR A 226 3.04 -14.73 12.07
CA TYR A 226 4.30 -14.11 11.59
C TYR A 226 4.74 -14.68 10.24
N ILE A 227 4.65 -15.99 10.04
CA ILE A 227 4.99 -16.65 8.77
C ILE A 227 4.07 -16.16 7.63
N ILE A 228 2.78 -15.95 7.89
CA ILE A 228 1.83 -15.42 6.88
C ILE A 228 2.27 -14.01 6.42
N PHE A 229 2.78 -13.18 7.32
CA PHE A 229 3.27 -11.85 6.97
C PHE A 229 4.65 -11.85 6.27
N VAL A 230 5.31 -13.01 6.18
CA VAL A 230 6.55 -13.21 5.40
C VAL A 230 6.23 -13.50 3.92
N PHE A 231 5.09 -14.07 3.61
CA PHE A 231 4.65 -14.35 2.23
C PHE A 231 3.92 -13.16 1.62
#